data_4b27682d553be6b926ce573cd26a76fa
#
_entry.id   4b27682d553be6b926ce573cd26a76fa
#
_cell.length_a   1.000
_cell.length_b   1.000
_cell.length_c   1.000
_cell.angle_alpha   90.00
_cell.angle_beta   90.00
_cell.angle_gamma   90.00
#
_symmetry.space_group_name_H-M   'P 1'
#
loop_
_entity.id
_entity.type
_entity.pdbx_description
1 polymer ?
#
loop_
_entity_poly.entity_id
_entity_poly.type
_entity_poly.pdbx_seq_one_letter_code
_entity_poly.pdbx_strand_id
1 'polypeptide(L)'
;SGIMAGILWFVQGIFYSAVNIFTAISNPQLWLDWSDKKALMRFIYYGGSTELFFAFLLCFVIVVIAGLLNMRFMWGFVRATEGISNTVGRLVAWAGLLMVIQQVVIVFLQRIFARPDIVIGFGIPIEYGVSWFAEELKLYNAAIICLCISYTFIQQGHVRVDLFYAPASFRTKKIIDMCG
;
A
#
# COMPACT_ATOMS: atom_id res chain seq x y z
N SER A 1 -17.04 6.96 -32.14
CA SER A 1 -16.53 8.22 -31.52
C SER A 1 -16.12 8.05 -30.05
N GLY A 2 -16.61 7.07 -29.30
CA GLY A 2 -16.25 6.85 -27.91
C GLY A 2 -14.80 6.40 -27.67
N ILE A 3 -14.24 5.57 -28.54
CA ILE A 3 -12.87 5.05 -28.39
C ILE A 3 -11.83 6.16 -28.58
N MET A 4 -12.02 7.04 -29.55
CA MET A 4 -11.14 8.19 -29.77
C MET A 4 -11.16 9.18 -28.60
N ALA A 5 -12.33 9.41 -28.01
CA ALA A 5 -12.45 10.26 -26.82
C ALA A 5 -11.72 9.64 -25.62
N GLY A 6 -11.81 8.31 -25.44
CA GLY A 6 -11.08 7.60 -24.39
C GLY A 6 -9.55 7.68 -24.56
N ILE A 7 -9.05 7.52 -25.78
CA ILE A 7 -7.61 7.66 -26.07
C ILE A 7 -7.13 9.07 -25.82
N LEU A 8 -7.88 10.08 -26.26
CA LEU A 8 -7.54 11.50 -26.01
C LEU A 8 -7.51 11.80 -24.51
N TRP A 9 -8.51 11.35 -23.77
CA TRP A 9 -8.54 11.50 -22.32
C TRP A 9 -7.32 10.86 -21.63
N PHE A 10 -6.93 9.66 -22.07
CA PHE A 10 -5.78 8.97 -21.51
C PHE A 10 -4.46 9.71 -21.80
N VAL A 11 -4.26 10.16 -23.04
CA VAL A 11 -3.07 10.95 -23.44
C VAL A 11 -3.01 12.27 -22.68
N GLN A 12 -4.15 12.97 -22.55
CA GLN A 12 -4.25 14.18 -21.76
C GLN A 12 -3.91 13.91 -20.28
N GLY A 13 -4.41 12.81 -19.70
CA GLY A 13 -4.11 12.41 -18.32
C GLY A 13 -2.60 12.22 -18.08
N ILE A 14 -1.90 11.58 -19.01
CA ILE A 14 -0.44 11.42 -18.93
C ILE A 14 0.29 12.77 -19.01
N PHE A 15 -0.12 13.64 -19.91
CA PHE A 15 0.49 14.96 -20.06
C PHE A 15 0.29 15.84 -18.82
N TYR A 16 -0.94 15.93 -18.31
CA TYR A 16 -1.24 16.66 -17.09
C TYR A 16 -0.53 16.07 -15.86
N SER A 17 -0.36 14.76 -15.78
CA SER A 17 0.38 14.15 -14.68
C SER A 17 1.86 14.55 -14.66
N ALA A 18 2.49 14.67 -15.83
CA ALA A 18 3.87 15.15 -15.93
C ALA A 18 4.00 16.60 -15.41
N VAL A 19 3.07 17.47 -15.80
CA VAL A 19 3.02 18.87 -15.33
C VAL A 19 2.76 18.92 -13.81
N ASN A 20 1.83 18.10 -13.31
CA ASN A 20 1.48 18.06 -11.89
C ASN A 20 2.63 17.55 -11.03
N ILE A 21 3.37 16.52 -11.47
CA ILE A 21 4.57 16.04 -10.77
C ILE A 21 5.61 17.15 -10.68
N PHE A 22 5.87 17.86 -11.78
CA PHE A 22 6.83 18.96 -11.79
C PHE A 22 6.40 20.09 -10.85
N THR A 23 5.14 20.46 -10.86
CA THR A 23 4.56 21.48 -9.98
C THR A 23 4.63 21.07 -8.51
N ALA A 24 4.34 19.79 -8.19
CA ALA A 24 4.42 19.26 -6.84
C ALA A 24 5.85 19.28 -6.30
N ILE A 25 6.83 18.90 -7.11
CA ILE A 25 8.26 18.95 -6.73
C ILE A 25 8.72 20.39 -6.53
N SER A 26 8.28 21.31 -7.38
CA SER A 26 8.67 22.72 -7.31
C SER A 26 8.05 23.48 -6.12
N ASN A 27 6.91 23.01 -5.61
CA ASN A 27 6.17 23.65 -4.54
C ASN A 27 5.80 22.65 -3.42
N PRO A 28 6.77 22.19 -2.63
CA PRO A 28 6.52 21.19 -1.58
C PRO A 28 5.56 21.69 -0.49
N GLN A 29 5.43 22.98 -0.30
CA GLN A 29 4.52 23.58 0.69
C GLN A 29 3.04 23.32 0.39
N LEU A 30 2.68 23.03 -0.87
CA LEU A 30 1.29 22.77 -1.24
C LEU A 30 0.74 21.45 -0.66
N TRP A 31 1.60 20.47 -0.38
CA TRP A 31 1.22 19.14 0.07
C TRP A 31 1.90 18.71 1.37
N LEU A 32 2.95 19.40 1.83
CA LEU A 32 3.68 19.11 3.09
C LEU A 32 3.29 20.00 4.26
N ASP A 33 2.35 20.93 4.09
CA ASP A 33 1.87 21.75 5.20
C ASP A 33 0.86 20.95 6.06
N TRP A 34 1.38 20.29 7.08
CA TRP A 34 0.61 19.49 8.03
C TRP A 34 -0.08 20.31 9.13
N SER A 35 0.17 21.60 9.21
CA SER A 35 -0.43 22.50 10.19
C SER A 35 -1.87 22.87 9.85
N ASP A 36 -2.24 22.84 8.58
CA ASP A 36 -3.59 23.13 8.12
C ASP A 36 -4.42 21.83 7.90
N LYS A 37 -5.56 21.72 8.62
CA LYS A 37 -6.51 20.62 8.45
C LYS A 37 -7.00 20.48 7.00
N LYS A 38 -7.09 21.59 6.26
CA LYS A 38 -7.48 21.57 4.84
C LYS A 38 -6.39 20.97 3.95
N ALA A 39 -5.13 21.14 4.27
CA ALA A 39 -4.02 20.52 3.55
C ALA A 39 -4.01 19.00 3.74
N LEU A 40 -4.26 18.52 4.97
CA LEU A 40 -4.40 17.09 5.27
C LEU A 40 -5.57 16.47 4.50
N MET A 41 -6.73 17.14 4.46
CA MET A 41 -7.90 16.66 3.70
C MET A 41 -7.64 16.63 2.19
N ARG A 42 -6.90 17.59 1.65
CA ARG A 42 -6.45 17.57 0.25
C ARG A 42 -5.55 16.37 -0.04
N PHE A 43 -4.60 16.09 0.85
CA PHE A 43 -3.72 14.93 0.71
C PHE A 43 -4.51 13.61 0.60
N ILE A 44 -5.51 13.42 1.47
CA ILE A 44 -6.39 12.25 1.44
C ILE A 44 -7.23 12.22 0.14
N TYR A 45 -7.77 13.36 -0.27
CA TYR A 45 -8.56 13.49 -1.49
C TYR A 45 -7.74 13.17 -2.74
N TYR A 46 -6.53 13.73 -2.84
CA TYR A 46 -5.63 13.45 -3.96
C TYR A 46 -5.11 12.01 -3.95
N GLY A 47 -5.04 11.36 -2.80
CA GLY A 47 -4.70 9.94 -2.70
C GLY A 47 -5.63 9.00 -3.46
N GLY A 48 -6.91 9.37 -3.64
CA GLY A 48 -7.89 8.64 -4.45
C GLY A 48 -8.13 9.23 -5.84
N SER A 49 -7.33 10.21 -6.28
CA SER A 49 -7.57 10.91 -7.54
C SER A 49 -7.04 10.17 -8.76
N THR A 50 -7.70 10.38 -9.91
CA THR A 50 -7.20 9.89 -11.21
C THR A 50 -5.85 10.48 -11.59
N GLU A 51 -5.54 11.69 -11.11
CA GLU A 51 -4.27 12.38 -11.35
C GLU A 51 -3.10 11.63 -10.71
N LEU A 52 -3.26 11.15 -9.49
CA LEU A 52 -2.26 10.32 -8.80
C LEU A 52 -2.05 9.00 -9.55
N PHE A 53 -3.13 8.37 -10.03
CA PHE A 53 -3.04 7.14 -10.83
C PHE A 53 -2.18 7.37 -12.08
N PHE A 54 -2.42 8.43 -12.84
CA PHE A 54 -1.61 8.76 -14.02
C PHE A 54 -0.16 9.11 -13.67
N ALA A 55 0.08 9.75 -12.52
CA ALA A 55 1.43 10.02 -12.04
C ALA A 55 2.21 8.73 -11.76
N PHE A 56 1.60 7.77 -11.06
CA PHE A 56 2.19 6.45 -10.82
C PHE A 56 2.41 5.68 -12.11
N LEU A 57 1.44 5.69 -13.02
CA LEU A 57 1.56 5.04 -14.33
C LEU A 57 2.73 5.64 -15.14
N LEU A 58 2.86 6.95 -15.16
CA LEU A 58 3.97 7.63 -15.83
C LEU A 58 5.33 7.25 -15.23
N CYS A 59 5.45 7.29 -13.90
CA CYS A 59 6.67 6.87 -13.22
C CYS A 59 7.01 5.40 -13.53
N PHE A 60 6.02 4.52 -13.51
CA PHE A 60 6.20 3.10 -13.85
C PHE A 60 6.71 2.93 -15.28
N VAL A 61 6.09 3.59 -16.26
CA VAL A 61 6.50 3.54 -17.66
C VAL A 61 7.94 4.06 -17.83
N ILE A 62 8.30 5.16 -17.17
CA ILE A 62 9.66 5.71 -17.21
C ILE A 62 10.67 4.68 -16.66
N VAL A 63 10.37 4.05 -15.53
CA VAL A 63 11.24 3.02 -14.92
C VAL A 63 11.40 1.82 -15.85
N VAL A 64 10.32 1.36 -16.50
CA VAL A 64 10.37 0.25 -17.46
C VAL A 64 11.22 0.63 -18.66
N ILE A 65 11.02 1.81 -19.26
CA ILE A 65 11.82 2.27 -20.42
C ILE A 65 13.30 2.40 -20.02
N ALA A 66 13.59 3.03 -18.89
CA ALA A 66 14.95 3.16 -18.38
C ALA A 66 15.61 1.79 -18.10
N GLY A 67 14.82 0.85 -17.59
CA GLY A 67 15.24 -0.53 -17.34
C GLY A 67 15.55 -1.30 -18.62
N LEU A 68 14.75 -1.10 -19.67
CA LEU A 68 15.00 -1.71 -20.99
C LEU A 68 16.25 -1.14 -21.66
N LEU A 69 16.54 0.14 -21.47
CA LEU A 69 17.74 0.78 -22.00
C LEU A 69 18.99 0.40 -21.20
N ASN A 70 18.86 0.16 -19.90
CA ASN A 70 19.98 -0.13 -19.00
C ASN A 70 19.67 -1.27 -18.03
N MET A 71 20.10 -2.47 -18.37
CA MET A 71 19.90 -3.67 -17.54
C MET A 71 20.49 -3.55 -16.12
N ARG A 72 21.57 -2.79 -15.93
CA ARG A 72 22.16 -2.58 -14.60
C ARG A 72 21.23 -1.77 -13.71
N PHE A 73 20.59 -0.75 -14.29
CA PHE A 73 19.60 0.06 -13.59
C PHE A 73 18.39 -0.79 -13.18
N MET A 74 17.89 -1.63 -14.08
CA MET A 74 16.76 -2.51 -13.80
C MET A 74 17.05 -3.46 -12.64
N TRP A 75 18.21 -4.13 -12.63
CA TRP A 75 18.60 -5.00 -11.53
C TRP A 75 18.79 -4.24 -10.20
N GLY A 76 19.32 -3.01 -10.26
CA GLY A 76 19.43 -2.14 -9.09
C GLY A 76 18.07 -1.76 -8.53
N PHE A 77 17.13 -1.38 -9.38
CA PHE A 77 15.77 -1.02 -9.00
C PHE A 77 15.02 -2.21 -8.39
N VAL A 78 15.09 -3.39 -9.02
CA VAL A 78 14.46 -4.62 -8.49
C VAL A 78 15.01 -4.97 -7.11
N ARG A 79 16.33 -4.95 -6.91
CA ARG A 79 16.93 -5.21 -5.60
C ARG A 79 16.54 -4.19 -4.54
N ALA A 80 16.44 -2.92 -4.92
CA ALA A 80 16.04 -1.87 -4.00
C ALA A 80 14.58 -2.05 -3.56
N THR A 81 13.67 -2.29 -4.49
CA THR A 81 12.25 -2.54 -4.19
C THR A 81 12.06 -3.83 -3.39
N GLU A 82 12.78 -4.89 -3.70
CA GLU A 82 12.80 -6.13 -2.92
C GLU A 82 13.31 -5.90 -1.49
N GLY A 83 14.39 -5.14 -1.32
CA GLY A 83 14.93 -4.79 -0.01
C GLY A 83 13.93 -4.00 0.84
N ILE A 84 13.27 -3.00 0.25
CA ILE A 84 12.22 -2.21 0.92
C ILE A 84 11.06 -3.11 1.31
N SER A 85 10.55 -3.92 0.39
CA SER A 85 9.42 -4.81 0.64
C SER A 85 9.72 -5.84 1.74
N ASN A 86 10.92 -6.43 1.75
CA ASN A 86 11.36 -7.34 2.79
C ASN A 86 11.46 -6.66 4.17
N THR A 87 11.98 -5.45 4.22
CA THR A 87 12.09 -4.68 5.47
C THR A 87 10.71 -4.32 6.01
N VAL A 88 9.85 -3.75 5.16
CA VAL A 88 8.48 -3.40 5.52
C VAL A 88 7.71 -4.64 5.94
N GLY A 89 7.79 -5.74 5.20
CA GLY A 89 7.11 -7.00 5.54
C GLY A 89 7.51 -7.55 6.90
N ARG A 90 8.80 -7.50 7.25
CA ARG A 90 9.28 -7.92 8.57
C ARG A 90 8.75 -7.02 9.70
N LEU A 91 8.77 -5.69 9.51
CA LEU A 91 8.23 -4.75 10.48
C LEU A 91 6.72 -4.96 10.68
N VAL A 92 5.99 -5.14 9.58
CA VAL A 92 4.54 -5.35 9.62
C VAL A 92 4.17 -6.71 10.22
N ALA A 93 5.01 -7.74 10.08
CA ALA A 93 4.81 -9.02 10.75
C ALA A 93 4.80 -8.85 12.29
N TRP A 94 5.67 -8.00 12.85
CA TRP A 94 5.62 -7.63 14.28
C TRP A 94 4.36 -6.86 14.65
N ALA A 95 3.89 -5.96 13.79
CA ALA A 95 2.62 -5.28 13.97
C ALA A 95 1.44 -6.28 14.00
N GLY A 96 1.48 -7.32 13.18
CA GLY A 96 0.51 -8.41 13.21
C GLY A 96 0.49 -9.15 14.57
N LEU A 97 1.66 -9.44 15.13
CA LEU A 97 1.75 -10.03 16.47
C LEU A 97 1.15 -9.11 17.54
N LEU A 98 1.47 -7.82 17.50
CA LEU A 98 0.90 -6.84 18.43
C LEU A 98 -0.62 -6.76 18.30
N MET A 99 -1.16 -6.82 17.09
CA MET A 99 -2.59 -6.85 16.83
C MET A 99 -3.26 -8.07 17.49
N VAL A 100 -2.66 -9.25 17.41
CA VAL A 100 -3.18 -10.47 18.04
C VAL A 100 -3.18 -10.33 19.57
N ILE A 101 -2.10 -9.81 20.17
CA ILE A 101 -2.01 -9.57 21.61
C ILE A 101 -3.09 -8.58 22.04
N GLN A 102 -3.26 -7.48 21.31
CA GLN A 102 -4.29 -6.48 21.57
C GLN A 102 -5.69 -7.10 21.51
N GLN A 103 -5.97 -7.94 20.52
CA GLN A 103 -7.24 -8.64 20.42
C GLN A 103 -7.51 -9.56 21.59
N VAL A 104 -6.52 -10.31 22.03
CA VAL A 104 -6.62 -11.17 23.22
C VAL A 104 -6.96 -10.33 24.45
N VAL A 105 -6.26 -9.24 24.68
CA VAL A 105 -6.51 -8.31 25.80
C VAL A 105 -7.94 -7.77 25.77
N ILE A 106 -8.42 -7.33 24.61
CA ILE A 106 -9.78 -6.81 24.42
C ILE A 106 -10.82 -7.88 24.78
N VAL A 107 -10.65 -9.11 24.29
CA VAL A 107 -11.56 -10.21 24.59
C VAL A 107 -11.57 -10.55 26.07
N PHE A 108 -10.42 -10.57 26.71
CA PHE A 108 -10.32 -10.78 28.16
C PHE A 108 -11.07 -9.69 28.94
N LEU A 109 -10.85 -8.43 28.61
CA LEU A 109 -11.49 -7.30 29.29
C LEU A 109 -13.01 -7.32 29.10
N GLN A 110 -13.48 -7.59 27.88
CA GLN A 110 -14.91 -7.61 27.60
C GLN A 110 -15.63 -8.82 28.20
N ARG A 111 -15.02 -10.02 28.12
CA ARG A 111 -15.69 -11.28 28.47
C ARG A 111 -15.49 -11.66 29.92
N ILE A 112 -14.31 -11.41 30.50
CA ILE A 112 -13.98 -11.84 31.85
C ILE A 112 -14.27 -10.73 32.85
N PHE A 113 -13.85 -9.52 32.55
CA PHE A 113 -14.02 -8.39 33.47
C PHE A 113 -15.33 -7.61 33.25
N ALA A 114 -16.03 -7.85 32.15
CA ALA A 114 -17.28 -7.20 31.76
C ALA A 114 -17.23 -5.65 31.88
N ARG A 115 -16.04 -5.06 31.67
CA ARG A 115 -15.84 -3.61 31.72
C ARG A 115 -15.91 -3.01 30.33
N PRO A 116 -16.68 -1.93 30.13
CA PRO A 116 -16.78 -1.25 28.85
C PRO A 116 -15.55 -0.37 28.55
N ASP A 117 -14.75 -0.03 29.57
CA ASP A 117 -13.66 0.92 29.47
C ASP A 117 -12.36 0.32 29.98
N ILE A 118 -11.27 0.65 29.30
CA ILE A 118 -9.90 0.30 29.71
C ILE A 118 -9.31 1.52 30.41
N VAL A 119 -9.05 1.37 31.71
CA VAL A 119 -8.34 2.39 32.50
C VAL A 119 -6.89 1.95 32.64
N ILE A 120 -6.00 2.58 31.85
CA ILE A 120 -4.57 2.39 31.98
C ILE A 120 -4.05 3.54 32.85
N GLY A 121 -3.74 3.26 34.10
CA GLY A 121 -3.32 4.30 35.04
C GLY A 121 -1.99 4.00 35.72
N PHE A 122 -0.95 4.74 35.33
CA PHE A 122 0.20 5.06 36.18
C PHE A 122 0.15 6.55 36.53
N GLY A 123 -0.84 6.95 37.30
CA GLY A 123 -1.00 8.33 37.78
C GLY A 123 -1.91 9.25 36.96
N ILE A 124 -2.19 8.93 35.71
CA ILE A 124 -3.16 9.63 34.85
C ILE A 124 -4.11 8.59 34.25
N PRO A 125 -5.38 8.53 34.67
CA PRO A 125 -6.34 7.60 34.13
C PRO A 125 -6.67 8.03 32.68
N ILE A 126 -6.28 7.21 31.70
CA ILE A 126 -6.66 7.39 30.32
C ILE A 126 -7.79 6.39 30.09
N GLU A 127 -9.00 6.89 29.91
CA GLU A 127 -10.19 6.09 29.63
C GLU A 127 -10.34 5.91 28.13
N TYR A 128 -10.18 4.68 27.63
CA TYR A 128 -10.45 4.34 26.26
C TYR A 128 -11.69 3.43 26.15
N GLY A 129 -12.69 3.88 25.41
CA GLY A 129 -13.86 3.04 25.11
C GLY A 129 -13.47 1.83 24.28
N VAL A 130 -13.88 0.64 24.70
CA VAL A 130 -13.53 -0.64 24.02
C VAL A 130 -14.08 -0.68 22.58
N SER A 131 -15.15 0.05 22.29
CA SER A 131 -15.69 0.19 20.92
C SER A 131 -14.71 0.82 19.95
N TRP A 132 -13.89 1.77 20.41
CA TRP A 132 -12.89 2.44 19.58
C TRP A 132 -11.76 1.50 19.15
N PHE A 133 -11.35 0.61 20.04
CA PHE A 133 -10.33 -0.41 19.73
C PHE A 133 -10.79 -1.40 18.64
N ALA A 134 -12.08 -1.69 18.56
CA ALA A 134 -12.61 -2.56 17.52
C ALA A 134 -12.50 -1.93 16.11
N GLU A 135 -12.70 -0.62 16.00
CA GLU A 135 -12.51 0.13 14.75
C GLU A 135 -11.02 0.23 14.37
N GLU A 136 -10.17 0.55 15.35
CA GLU A 136 -8.72 0.60 15.19
C GLU A 136 -8.16 -0.75 14.69
N LEU A 137 -8.66 -1.85 15.24
CA LEU A 137 -8.23 -3.20 14.84
C LEU A 137 -8.54 -3.51 13.37
N LYS A 138 -9.67 -3.04 12.85
CA LYS A 138 -10.01 -3.16 11.42
C LYS A 138 -9.04 -2.41 10.54
N LEU A 139 -8.65 -1.18 10.94
CA LEU A 139 -7.67 -0.38 10.22
C LEU A 139 -6.28 -1.03 10.22
N TYR A 140 -5.84 -1.55 11.37
CA TYR A 140 -4.57 -2.27 11.46
C TYR A 140 -4.56 -3.53 10.60
N ASN A 141 -5.64 -4.29 10.60
CA ASN A 141 -5.76 -5.47 9.76
C ASN A 141 -5.66 -5.12 8.27
N ALA A 142 -6.38 -4.11 7.82
CA ALA A 142 -6.30 -3.63 6.45
C ALA A 142 -4.88 -3.15 6.08
N ALA A 143 -4.23 -2.37 6.96
CA ALA A 143 -2.87 -1.90 6.74
C ALA A 143 -1.85 -3.05 6.67
N ILE A 144 -1.96 -4.03 7.57
CA ILE A 144 -1.09 -5.22 7.58
C ILE A 144 -1.25 -6.01 6.27
N ILE A 145 -2.48 -6.25 5.83
CA ILE A 145 -2.73 -6.97 4.57
C ILE A 145 -2.11 -6.22 3.40
N CYS A 146 -2.37 -4.90 3.27
CA CYS A 146 -1.85 -4.10 2.17
C CYS A 146 -0.31 -4.05 2.13
N LEU A 147 0.35 -3.96 3.28
CA LEU A 147 1.80 -3.86 3.36
C LEU A 147 2.51 -5.22 3.25
N CYS A 148 1.87 -6.30 3.73
CA CYS A 148 2.43 -7.64 3.63
C CYS A 148 2.25 -8.27 2.24
N ILE A 149 1.33 -7.78 1.40
CA ILE A 149 1.03 -8.40 0.11
C ILE A 149 2.27 -8.46 -0.79
N SER A 150 3.04 -7.38 -0.86
CA SER A 150 4.27 -7.31 -1.65
C SER A 150 5.35 -8.26 -1.14
N TYR A 151 5.49 -8.36 0.19
CA TYR A 151 6.43 -9.28 0.84
C TYR A 151 6.06 -10.73 0.58
N THR A 152 4.78 -11.08 0.73
CA THR A 152 4.29 -12.45 0.50
C THR A 152 4.46 -12.85 -0.97
N PHE A 153 4.31 -11.90 -1.88
CA PHE A 153 4.52 -12.11 -3.30
C PHE A 153 5.98 -12.46 -3.62
N ILE A 154 6.93 -11.68 -3.08
CA ILE A 154 8.37 -11.92 -3.24
C ILE A 154 8.79 -13.27 -2.66
N GLN A 155 8.24 -13.65 -1.50
CA GLN A 155 8.54 -14.93 -0.84
C GLN A 155 7.81 -16.13 -1.48
N GLN A 156 7.11 -15.93 -2.58
CA GLN A 156 6.29 -16.97 -3.25
C GLN A 156 5.28 -17.63 -2.30
N GLY A 157 4.85 -16.91 -1.27
CA GLY A 157 3.89 -17.39 -0.27
C GLY A 157 2.44 -17.50 -0.77
N HIS A 158 2.17 -17.07 -2.01
CA HIS A 158 0.87 -17.24 -2.62
C HIS A 158 0.63 -18.71 -3.02
N VAL A 159 -0.55 -19.20 -2.69
CA VAL A 159 -0.99 -20.53 -3.12
C VAL A 159 -1.09 -20.54 -4.65
N ARG A 160 -0.17 -21.21 -5.31
CA ARG A 160 -0.26 -21.44 -6.76
C ARG A 160 -1.33 -22.51 -6.99
N VAL A 161 -2.22 -22.24 -7.91
CA VAL A 161 -3.18 -23.27 -8.37
C VAL A 161 -2.44 -24.19 -9.34
N ASP A 162 -1.70 -25.14 -8.81
CA ASP A 162 -0.86 -26.08 -9.58
C ASP A 162 -1.66 -26.89 -10.61
N LEU A 163 -2.97 -26.97 -10.42
CA LEU A 163 -3.86 -27.70 -11.34
C LEU A 163 -3.78 -27.19 -12.79
N PHE A 164 -3.63 -25.89 -12.97
CA PHE A 164 -3.48 -25.26 -14.30
C PHE A 164 -2.01 -25.04 -14.68
N TYR A 165 -1.16 -24.86 -13.68
CA TYR A 165 0.26 -24.58 -13.90
C TYR A 165 1.04 -25.84 -14.27
N ALA A 166 0.77 -27.00 -13.64
CA ALA A 166 1.52 -28.24 -13.86
C ALA A 166 1.48 -28.72 -15.34
N PRO A 167 0.32 -28.77 -16.03
CA PRO A 167 0.25 -29.25 -17.40
C PRO A 167 0.68 -28.20 -18.43
N ALA A 168 0.94 -26.93 -18.03
CA ALA A 168 1.28 -25.87 -18.96
C ALA A 168 2.67 -26.05 -19.59
N SER A 169 2.80 -25.68 -20.87
CA SER A 169 4.09 -25.71 -21.56
C SER A 169 5.08 -24.70 -20.96
N PHE A 170 6.38 -24.90 -21.16
CA PHE A 170 7.42 -24.00 -20.63
C PHE A 170 7.23 -22.52 -21.00
N ARG A 171 6.74 -22.24 -22.22
CA ARG A 171 6.44 -20.87 -22.66
C ARG A 171 5.24 -20.29 -21.96
N THR A 172 4.18 -21.09 -21.75
CA THR A 172 2.98 -20.68 -21.03
C THR A 172 3.29 -20.42 -19.56
N LYS A 173 4.13 -21.25 -18.93
CA LYS A 173 4.61 -21.03 -17.56
C LYS A 173 5.30 -19.68 -17.40
N LYS A 174 6.20 -19.33 -18.32
CA LYS A 174 6.88 -18.01 -18.30
C LYS A 174 5.90 -16.84 -18.44
N ILE A 175 4.86 -16.99 -19.27
CA ILE A 175 3.84 -15.94 -19.42
C ILE A 175 3.01 -15.81 -18.15
N ILE A 176 2.59 -16.93 -17.56
CA ILE A 176 1.86 -16.93 -16.28
C ILE A 176 2.71 -16.30 -15.17
N ASP A 177 3.99 -16.65 -15.06
CA ASP A 177 4.92 -16.10 -14.07
C ASP A 177 5.20 -14.59 -14.28
N MET A 178 5.00 -14.06 -15.50
CA MET A 178 5.10 -12.61 -15.75
C MET A 178 3.81 -11.84 -15.44
N CYS A 179 2.66 -12.50 -15.51
CA CYS A 179 1.35 -11.87 -15.33
C CYS A 179 0.80 -12.00 -13.90
N GLY A 180 1.31 -12.94 -13.11
CA GLY A 180 0.82 -13.24 -11.78
C GLY A 180 1.85 -13.30 -10.72
#